data_acfd91af8fcb4893c1fd175a1d1a7639
#
_entry.id   acfd91af8fcb4893c1fd175a1d1a7639
#
_cell.length_a   1.000
_cell.length_b   1.000
_cell.length_c   1.000
_cell.angle_alpha   90.00
_cell.angle_beta   90.00
_cell.angle_gamma   90.00
#
_symmetry.space_group_name_H-M   'P 1'
#
loop_
_entity.id
_entity.type
_entity.pdbx_description
1 polymer ?
#
loop_
_entity_poly.entity_id
_entity_poly.type
_entity_poly.pdbx_seq_one_letter_code
_entity_poly.pdbx_strand_id
1 'polypeptide(L)'
;MTDPISAMLLDNSVEFSLHEVCAACSVSEELVVEIVAEGIVEPAGDRGQWRFTGLALARVQRVLRLQHDFGVNLAGAALALDLLEEIERLRRVQRSSD
;
A
#
# COMPACT_ATOMS: atom_id res chain seq x y z
N MET A 1 7.54 14.04 -14.08
CA MET A 1 6.69 13.35 -15.09
C MET A 1 6.05 12.13 -14.43
N THR A 2 4.75 12.00 -14.59
CA THR A 2 4.01 10.87 -14.03
C THR A 2 3.91 9.77 -15.08
N ASP A 3 4.41 8.58 -14.78
CA ASP A 3 4.25 7.46 -15.70
C ASP A 3 2.81 6.95 -15.68
N PRO A 4 2.38 6.22 -16.73
CA PRO A 4 0.99 5.73 -16.80
C PRO A 4 0.59 4.82 -15.64
N ILE A 5 1.53 4.05 -15.09
CA ILE A 5 1.26 3.15 -13.97
C ILE A 5 0.94 3.95 -12.72
N SER A 6 1.74 4.97 -12.42
CA SER A 6 1.50 5.83 -11.26
C SER A 6 0.16 6.55 -11.35
N ALA A 7 -0.19 7.04 -12.54
CA ALA A 7 -1.49 7.69 -12.76
C ALA A 7 -2.64 6.72 -12.51
N MET A 8 -2.49 5.47 -12.98
CA MET A 8 -3.51 4.44 -12.77
C MET A 8 -3.67 4.08 -11.31
N LEU A 9 -2.58 4.02 -10.54
CA LEU A 9 -2.63 3.71 -9.11
C LEU A 9 -3.36 4.77 -8.30
N LEU A 10 -3.33 6.02 -8.76
CA LEU A 10 -4.00 7.13 -8.06
C LEU A 10 -5.46 7.30 -8.48
N ASP A 11 -5.92 6.56 -9.47
CA ASP A 11 -7.30 6.62 -9.93
C ASP A 11 -8.17 5.71 -9.07
N ASN A 12 -9.01 6.31 -8.22
CA ASN A 12 -9.88 5.58 -7.30
C ASN A 12 -11.00 4.80 -7.98
N SER A 13 -11.23 5.03 -9.28
CA SER A 13 -12.23 4.27 -10.03
C SER A 13 -11.72 2.89 -10.44
N VAL A 14 -10.40 2.68 -10.39
CA VAL A 14 -9.79 1.40 -10.74
C VAL A 14 -9.66 0.55 -9.49
N GLU A 15 -10.15 -0.68 -9.56
CA GLU A 15 -10.07 -1.63 -8.47
C GLU A 15 -9.33 -2.89 -8.92
N PHE A 16 -8.64 -3.50 -7.98
CA PHE A 16 -7.82 -4.69 -8.23
C PHE A 16 -8.29 -5.84 -7.36
N SER A 17 -8.34 -7.04 -7.95
CA SER A 17 -8.60 -8.26 -7.18
C SER A 17 -7.36 -8.66 -6.39
N LEU A 18 -7.52 -9.60 -5.46
CA LEU A 18 -6.38 -10.17 -4.74
C LEU A 18 -5.37 -10.76 -5.71
N HIS A 19 -5.84 -11.49 -6.72
CA HIS A 19 -4.96 -12.08 -7.73
C HIS A 19 -4.15 -11.01 -8.46
N GLU A 20 -4.81 -9.90 -8.82
CA GLU A 20 -4.14 -8.81 -9.53
C GLU A 20 -3.10 -8.11 -8.65
N VAL A 21 -3.38 -7.95 -7.36
CA VAL A 21 -2.41 -7.37 -6.42
C VAL A 21 -1.19 -8.28 -6.30
N CYS A 22 -1.41 -9.59 -6.17
CA CYS A 22 -0.32 -10.57 -6.09
C CYS A 22 0.54 -10.52 -7.36
N ALA A 23 -0.09 -10.47 -8.52
CA ALA A 23 0.64 -10.39 -9.78
C ALA A 23 1.44 -9.09 -9.90
N ALA A 24 0.84 -7.96 -9.53
CA ALA A 24 1.50 -6.65 -9.61
C ALA A 24 2.71 -6.56 -8.68
N CYS A 25 2.65 -7.21 -7.53
CA CYS A 25 3.70 -7.14 -6.51
C CYS A 25 4.65 -8.34 -6.54
N SER A 26 4.35 -9.35 -7.35
CA SER A 26 5.14 -10.60 -7.43
C SER A 26 5.25 -11.30 -6.07
N VAL A 27 4.13 -11.40 -5.37
CA VAL A 27 4.06 -12.04 -4.05
C VAL A 27 2.92 -13.03 -3.98
N SER A 28 2.94 -13.89 -2.96
CA SER A 28 1.92 -14.90 -2.74
C SER A 28 0.65 -14.29 -2.16
N GLU A 29 -0.46 -15.03 -2.30
CA GLU A 29 -1.71 -14.62 -1.66
C GLU A 29 -1.58 -14.59 -0.14
N GLU A 30 -0.84 -15.56 0.44
CA GLU A 30 -0.63 -15.62 1.88
C GLU A 30 -0.02 -14.33 2.40
N LEU A 31 0.94 -13.76 1.68
CA LEU A 31 1.59 -12.53 2.12
C LEU A 31 0.62 -11.35 2.05
N VAL A 32 -0.17 -11.24 1.00
CA VAL A 32 -1.16 -10.15 0.91
C VAL A 32 -2.22 -10.30 2.01
N VAL A 33 -2.65 -11.53 2.31
CA VAL A 33 -3.58 -11.78 3.41
C VAL A 33 -2.98 -11.34 4.74
N GLU A 34 -1.68 -11.60 4.98
CA GLU A 34 -1.00 -11.12 6.18
C GLU A 34 -0.97 -9.60 6.24
N ILE A 35 -0.74 -8.93 5.12
CA ILE A 35 -0.72 -7.47 5.05
C ILE A 35 -2.09 -6.90 5.44
N VAL A 36 -3.17 -7.52 4.96
CA VAL A 36 -4.53 -7.13 5.35
C VAL A 36 -4.76 -7.40 6.84
N ALA A 37 -4.31 -8.55 7.33
CA ALA A 37 -4.46 -8.91 8.75
C ALA A 37 -3.73 -7.93 9.68
N GLU A 38 -2.62 -7.35 9.22
CA GLU A 38 -1.88 -6.34 9.98
C GLU A 38 -2.54 -4.97 9.94
N GLY A 39 -3.63 -4.82 9.17
CA GLY A 39 -4.34 -3.56 9.07
C GLY A 39 -3.65 -2.52 8.18
N ILE A 40 -2.69 -2.94 7.36
CA ILE A 40 -1.96 -2.02 6.48
C ILE A 40 -2.87 -1.49 5.39
N VAL A 41 -3.75 -2.34 4.88
CA VAL A 41 -4.75 -1.96 3.89
C VAL A 41 -6.09 -2.60 4.26
N GLU A 42 -7.18 -1.98 3.83
CA GLU A 42 -8.53 -2.48 4.05
C GLU A 42 -9.25 -2.65 2.71
N PRO A 43 -9.22 -3.85 2.13
CA PRO A 43 -9.96 -4.07 0.89
C PRO A 43 -11.47 -4.04 1.16
N ALA A 44 -12.23 -3.69 0.11
CA ALA A 44 -13.68 -3.74 0.18
C ALA A 44 -14.17 -5.15 -0.13
N GLY A 45 -15.32 -5.50 0.43
CA GLY A 45 -15.94 -6.79 0.18
C GLY A 45 -15.45 -7.90 1.09
N ASP A 46 -16.02 -9.07 0.91
CA ASP A 46 -15.64 -10.26 1.68
C ASP A 46 -14.35 -10.87 1.15
N ARG A 47 -13.69 -11.66 1.99
CA ARG A 47 -12.38 -12.22 1.67
C ARG A 47 -12.30 -12.88 0.29
N GLY A 48 -13.33 -13.60 -0.12
CA GLY A 48 -13.35 -14.26 -1.43
C GLY A 48 -13.55 -13.32 -2.61
N GLN A 49 -13.92 -12.06 -2.33
CA GLN A 49 -14.22 -11.06 -3.35
C GLN A 49 -13.60 -9.71 -3.03
N TRP A 50 -12.44 -9.70 -2.39
CA TRP A 50 -11.75 -8.46 -2.04
C TRP A 50 -11.47 -7.61 -3.27
N ARG A 51 -11.68 -6.30 -3.10
CA ARG A 51 -11.33 -5.29 -4.10
C ARG A 51 -10.41 -4.28 -3.45
N PHE A 52 -9.28 -4.03 -4.09
CA PHE A 52 -8.26 -3.11 -3.60
C PHE A 52 -8.24 -1.87 -4.50
N THR A 53 -8.19 -0.68 -3.89
CA THR A 53 -8.03 0.56 -4.64
C THR A 53 -6.57 0.69 -5.11
N GLY A 54 -6.33 1.63 -6.02
CA GLY A 54 -4.96 1.95 -6.44
C GLY A 54 -4.10 2.41 -5.28
N LEU A 55 -4.69 3.18 -4.34
CA LEU A 55 -3.95 3.62 -3.15
C LEU A 55 -3.58 2.44 -2.25
N ALA A 56 -4.48 1.46 -2.10
CA ALA A 56 -4.17 0.25 -1.33
C ALA A 56 -3.03 -0.53 -1.99
N LEU A 57 -3.08 -0.69 -3.32
CA LEU A 57 -2.00 -1.37 -4.03
C LEU A 57 -0.67 -0.64 -3.82
N ALA A 58 -0.68 0.69 -3.89
CA ALA A 58 0.54 1.47 -3.66
C ALA A 58 1.07 1.26 -2.23
N ARG A 59 0.20 1.17 -1.23
CA ARG A 59 0.62 0.91 0.16
C ARG A 59 1.23 -0.48 0.30
N VAL A 60 0.66 -1.48 -0.37
CA VAL A 60 1.24 -2.83 -0.38
C VAL A 60 2.65 -2.78 -0.94
N GLN A 61 2.83 -2.10 -2.07
CA GLN A 61 4.15 -1.97 -2.69
C GLN A 61 5.15 -1.26 -1.77
N ARG A 62 4.72 -0.20 -1.08
CA ARG A 62 5.59 0.53 -0.16
C ARG A 62 6.02 -0.32 1.04
N VAL A 63 5.10 -1.06 1.64
CA VAL A 63 5.46 -1.89 2.80
C VAL A 63 6.40 -3.02 2.41
N LEU A 64 6.21 -3.60 1.22
CA LEU A 64 7.10 -4.64 0.73
C LEU A 64 8.51 -4.09 0.46
N ARG A 65 8.60 -2.87 -0.07
CA ARG A 65 9.88 -2.22 -0.28
C ARG A 65 10.59 -1.95 1.04
N LEU A 66 9.86 -1.50 2.06
CA LEU A 66 10.43 -1.27 3.38
C LEU A 66 10.99 -2.55 3.99
N GLN A 67 10.26 -3.65 3.85
CA GLN A 67 10.77 -4.95 4.32
C GLN A 67 12.06 -5.33 3.59
N HIS A 68 12.08 -5.16 2.29
CA HIS A 68 13.23 -5.54 1.48
C HIS A 68 14.45 -4.66 1.81
N ASP A 69 14.25 -3.35 1.89
CA ASP A 69 15.35 -2.40 2.05
C ASP A 69 15.95 -2.42 3.46
N PHE A 70 15.13 -2.68 4.48
CA PHE A 70 15.57 -2.59 5.87
C PHE A 70 15.64 -3.93 6.59
N GLY A 71 15.20 -5.00 5.93
CA GLY A 71 15.26 -6.34 6.53
C GLY A 71 14.39 -6.49 7.77
N VAL A 72 13.32 -5.72 7.88
CA VAL A 72 12.42 -5.78 9.04
C VAL A 72 11.25 -6.72 8.75
N ASN A 73 10.59 -7.19 9.82
CA ASN A 73 9.38 -7.99 9.64
C ASN A 73 8.20 -7.10 9.21
N LEU A 74 7.08 -7.73 8.92
CA LEU A 74 5.92 -6.99 8.41
C LEU A 74 5.39 -5.96 9.40
N ALA A 75 5.36 -6.30 10.70
CA ALA A 75 4.92 -5.35 11.73
C ALA A 75 5.84 -4.14 11.79
N GLY A 76 7.15 -4.34 11.69
CA GLY A 76 8.12 -3.24 11.66
C GLY A 76 7.97 -2.38 10.41
N ALA A 77 7.73 -3.02 9.27
CA ALA A 77 7.52 -2.28 8.02
C ALA A 77 6.22 -1.46 8.08
N ALA A 78 5.17 -2.02 8.70
CA ALA A 78 3.91 -1.30 8.88
C ALA A 78 4.10 -0.05 9.74
N LEU A 79 4.83 -0.20 10.84
CA LEU A 79 5.14 0.95 11.71
C LEU A 79 5.95 2.01 10.98
N ALA A 80 6.96 1.59 10.22
CA ALA A 80 7.77 2.52 9.42
C ALA A 80 6.91 3.27 8.41
N LEU A 81 5.99 2.58 7.76
CA LEU A 81 5.09 3.20 6.79
C LEU A 81 4.21 4.26 7.45
N ASP A 82 3.63 3.93 8.61
CA ASP A 82 2.80 4.88 9.35
C ASP A 82 3.59 6.13 9.75
N LEU A 83 4.83 5.95 10.20
CA LEU A 83 5.69 7.07 10.58
C LEU A 83 6.06 7.93 9.37
N LEU A 84 6.37 7.31 8.25
CA LEU A 84 6.69 8.05 7.02
C LEU A 84 5.48 8.85 6.53
N GLU A 85 4.29 8.27 6.59
CA GLU A 85 3.07 8.97 6.20
C GLU A 85 2.80 10.16 7.13
N GLU A 86 3.06 10.01 8.43
CA GLU A 86 2.91 11.11 9.39
C GLU A 86 3.90 12.22 9.11
N ILE A 87 5.15 11.88 8.80
CA ILE A 87 6.17 12.87 8.43
C ILE A 87 5.75 13.63 7.17
N GLU A 88 5.27 12.93 6.17
CA GLU A 88 4.79 13.55 4.92
C GLU A 88 3.63 14.50 5.20
N ARG A 89 2.69 14.09 6.07
CA ARG A 89 1.56 14.93 6.46
C ARG A 89 2.03 16.20 7.16
N LEU A 90 2.94 16.08 8.08
CA LEU A 90 3.48 17.22 8.82
C LEU A 90 4.24 18.20 7.91
N ARG A 91 4.97 17.66 6.94
CA ARG A 91 5.67 18.50 5.95
C ARG A 91 4.69 19.29 5.10
N ARG A 92 3.57 18.68 4.70
CA ARG A 92 2.54 19.39 3.95
C ARG A 92 1.91 20.52 4.76
N VAL A 93 1.65 20.27 6.04
CA VAL A 93 1.10 21.29 6.94
C VAL A 93 2.07 22.46 7.07
N GLN A 94 3.37 22.20 7.25
CA GLN A 94 4.37 23.26 7.35
C GLN A 94 4.44 24.09 6.08
N ARG A 95 4.40 23.46 4.92
CA ARG A 95 4.44 24.20 3.64
C ARG A 95 3.19 25.04 3.45
N SER A 96 2.04 24.61 3.96
CA SER A 96 0.79 25.34 3.83
C SER A 96 0.74 26.56 4.73
N SER A 97 1.50 26.58 5.84
CA SER A 97 1.47 27.67 6.80
C SER A 97 2.47 28.80 6.48
N ASP A 98 3.28 28.62 5.47
CA ASP A 98 4.22 29.67 5.02
C ASP A 98 3.57 30.66 4.02
#